data_de2de5809cc4f6f2209e0d76ab15f056
#
_entry.id   de2de5809cc4f6f2209e0d76ab15f056
#
_cell.length_a   1.000
_cell.length_b   1.000
_cell.length_c   1.000
_cell.angle_alpha   90.00
_cell.angle_beta   90.00
_cell.angle_gamma   90.00
#
_symmetry.space_group_name_H-M   'P 1'
#
loop_
_entity.id
_entity.type
_entity.pdbx_description
1 polymer ?
#
loop_
_entity_poly.entity_id
_entity_poly.type
_entity_poly.pdbx_seq_one_letter_code
_entity_poly.pdbx_strand_id
1 'polypeptide(L)'
;MIKIGGYEFEGPYKDAEPLQMRCGVYVVIDIVDGEPHSVLDIGTSSQIEERLGSHHDRQSCWYKNKNGEIAYCVKYTGGSTDIDSHDYAPPAVRKSREGTAKERLMIEEELFSKYDVPCGTNHWEQKEKMIERYEKYEQMFGPRAQNEL
;
A
#
# COMPACT_ATOMS: atom_id res chain seq x y z
N MET A 1 -10.13 -3.25 14.10
CA MET A 1 -9.19 -2.14 13.83
C MET A 1 -7.93 -2.30 14.66
N ILE A 2 -6.82 -2.01 14.09
CA ILE A 2 -5.52 -2.08 14.76
C ILE A 2 -4.73 -0.80 14.44
N LYS A 3 -4.02 -0.26 15.42
CA LYS A 3 -3.20 0.93 15.21
C LYS A 3 -1.75 0.52 14.94
N ILE A 4 -1.21 0.97 13.80
CA ILE A 4 0.16 0.69 13.39
C ILE A 4 0.82 2.02 13.02
N GLY A 5 1.90 2.37 13.72
CA GLY A 5 2.63 3.59 13.44
C GLY A 5 1.84 4.89 13.58
N GLY A 6 0.79 4.89 14.38
CA GLY A 6 -0.09 6.04 14.56
C GLY A 6 -1.28 6.07 13.62
N TYR A 7 -1.35 5.18 12.65
CA TYR A 7 -2.48 5.06 11.71
C TYR A 7 -3.40 3.92 12.10
N GLU A 8 -4.68 4.08 11.83
CA GLU A 8 -5.65 3.00 12.02
C GLU A 8 -5.77 2.15 10.76
N PHE A 9 -5.65 0.84 10.95
CA PHE A 9 -5.80 -0.16 9.90
C PHE A 9 -6.97 -1.08 10.21
N GLU A 10 -7.62 -1.56 9.16
CA GLU A 10 -8.60 -2.62 9.29
C GLU A 10 -7.88 -3.97 9.39
N GLY A 11 -8.46 -4.88 10.12
CA GLY A 11 -7.88 -6.20 10.37
C GLY A 11 -7.46 -6.37 11.82
N PRO A 12 -6.57 -7.31 12.11
CA PRO A 12 -5.86 -8.19 11.18
C PRO A 12 -6.77 -9.27 10.56
N TYR A 13 -6.58 -9.51 9.28
CA TYR A 13 -7.29 -10.57 8.54
C TYR A 13 -6.34 -11.71 8.22
N LYS A 14 -6.79 -12.94 8.46
CA LYS A 14 -5.96 -14.13 8.21
C LYS A 14 -5.85 -14.49 6.73
N ASP A 15 -6.81 -14.07 5.93
CA ASP A 15 -6.82 -14.29 4.49
C ASP A 15 -7.30 -13.04 3.75
N ALA A 16 -7.31 -13.11 2.42
CA ALA A 16 -7.63 -11.96 1.58
C ALA A 16 -9.13 -11.80 1.31
N GLU A 17 -9.97 -12.72 1.77
CA GLU A 17 -11.40 -12.70 1.46
C GLU A 17 -12.11 -11.39 1.86
N PRO A 18 -11.87 -10.83 3.06
CA PRO A 18 -12.51 -9.57 3.45
C PRO A 18 -11.97 -8.33 2.74
N LEU A 19 -10.89 -8.44 1.98
CA LEU A 19 -10.25 -7.30 1.37
C LEU A 19 -11.04 -6.77 0.18
N GLN A 20 -10.93 -5.47 -0.04
CA GLN A 20 -11.66 -4.78 -1.11
C GLN A 20 -10.72 -4.40 -2.25
N MET A 21 -11.26 -4.33 -3.46
CA MET A 21 -10.54 -3.83 -4.64
C MET A 21 -10.46 -2.31 -4.62
N ARG A 22 -9.74 -1.79 -3.64
CA ARG A 22 -9.55 -0.35 -3.45
C ARG A 22 -8.07 -0.07 -3.26
N CYS A 23 -7.69 1.17 -3.51
CA CYS A 23 -6.32 1.59 -3.25
C CYS A 23 -6.07 1.76 -1.76
N GLY A 24 -4.87 1.47 -1.35
CA GLY A 24 -4.50 1.59 0.05
C GLY A 24 -3.07 1.17 0.36
N VAL A 25 -2.80 1.18 1.65
CA VAL A 25 -1.55 0.69 2.23
C VAL A 25 -1.88 -0.62 2.94
N TYR A 26 -1.04 -1.61 2.76
CA TYR A 26 -1.17 -2.86 3.50
C TYR A 26 0.06 -3.10 4.36
N VAL A 27 -0.16 -3.77 5.49
CA VAL A 27 0.89 -4.20 6.39
C VAL A 27 0.68 -5.69 6.65
N VAL A 28 1.72 -6.48 6.38
CA VAL A 28 1.70 -7.91 6.69
C VAL A 28 2.36 -8.07 8.04
N ILE A 29 1.63 -8.66 8.98
CA ILE A 29 2.11 -8.84 10.34
C ILE A 29 2.20 -10.30 10.72
N ASP A 30 3.03 -10.57 11.71
CA ASP A 30 3.18 -11.89 12.34
C ASP A 30 2.34 -11.90 13.61
N ILE A 31 1.43 -12.86 13.71
CA ILE A 31 0.59 -13.07 14.90
C ILE A 31 1.17 -14.25 15.66
N VAL A 32 1.66 -14.01 16.87
CA VAL A 32 2.21 -15.05 17.75
C VAL A 32 1.34 -15.14 19.00
N ASP A 33 0.85 -16.33 19.30
CA ASP A 33 -0.03 -16.57 20.46
C ASP A 33 -1.27 -15.66 20.46
N GLY A 34 -1.82 -15.41 19.28
CA GLY A 34 -3.01 -14.58 19.10
C GLY A 34 -2.78 -13.09 19.17
N GLU A 35 -1.54 -12.64 19.35
CA GLU A 35 -1.20 -11.22 19.49
C GLU A 35 -0.29 -10.75 18.35
N PRO A 36 -0.44 -9.51 17.90
CA PRO A 36 0.50 -8.90 16.94
C PRO A 36 1.91 -8.89 17.54
N HIS A 37 2.85 -9.42 16.79
CA HIS A 37 4.24 -9.56 17.24
C HIS A 37 5.20 -8.65 16.49
N SER A 38 5.18 -8.70 15.16
CA SER A 38 6.10 -7.92 14.33
C SER A 38 5.51 -7.60 12.98
N VAL A 39 6.08 -6.60 12.33
CA VAL A 39 5.74 -6.21 10.96
C VAL A 39 6.69 -6.95 10.02
N LEU A 40 6.13 -7.73 9.09
CA LEU A 40 6.90 -8.48 8.11
C LEU A 40 7.10 -7.72 6.81
N ASP A 41 6.09 -6.98 6.38
CA ASP A 41 6.12 -6.25 5.11
C ASP A 41 5.15 -5.07 5.15
N ILE A 42 5.47 -4.06 4.36
CA ILE A 42 4.62 -2.89 4.15
C ILE A 42 4.59 -2.62 2.66
N GLY A 43 3.42 -2.37 2.11
CA GLY A 43 3.30 -2.10 0.70
C GLY A 43 2.09 -1.24 0.37
N THR A 44 2.01 -0.87 -0.89
CA THR A 44 0.89 -0.11 -1.43
C THR A 44 0.34 -0.80 -2.66
N SER A 45 -0.94 -0.58 -2.92
CA SER A 45 -1.56 -1.07 -4.14
C SER A 45 -2.75 -0.20 -4.51
N SER A 46 -3.03 -0.08 -5.80
CA SER A 46 -4.29 0.47 -6.29
C SER A 46 -5.44 -0.53 -6.19
N GLN A 47 -5.12 -1.80 -6.01
CA GLN A 47 -6.08 -2.90 -5.88
C GLN A 47 -5.63 -3.86 -4.79
N ILE A 48 -5.96 -3.56 -3.55
CA ILE A 48 -5.49 -4.31 -2.39
C ILE A 48 -5.91 -5.78 -2.46
N GLU A 49 -7.17 -6.07 -2.79
CA GLU A 49 -7.65 -7.45 -2.88
C GLU A 49 -6.82 -8.27 -3.86
N GLU A 50 -6.59 -7.75 -5.05
CA GLU A 50 -5.83 -8.44 -6.08
C GLU A 50 -4.38 -8.65 -5.66
N ARG A 51 -3.78 -7.63 -5.06
CA ARG A 51 -2.37 -7.67 -4.64
C ARG A 51 -2.10 -8.73 -3.57
N LEU A 52 -2.99 -8.85 -2.59
CA LEU A 52 -2.84 -9.78 -1.49
C LEU A 52 -3.56 -11.10 -1.72
N GLY A 53 -4.59 -11.12 -2.57
CA GLY A 53 -5.36 -12.32 -2.87
C GLY A 53 -4.72 -13.25 -3.89
N SER A 54 -3.81 -12.72 -4.72
CA SER A 54 -3.04 -13.52 -5.65
C SER A 54 -1.65 -13.81 -5.08
N HIS A 55 -0.83 -14.54 -5.83
CA HIS A 55 0.54 -14.84 -5.39
C HIS A 55 1.36 -13.56 -5.29
N HIS A 56 1.75 -13.19 -4.07
CA HIS A 56 2.58 -12.02 -3.82
C HIS A 56 4.06 -12.39 -4.01
N ASP A 57 4.81 -11.52 -4.66
CA ASP A 57 6.23 -11.77 -4.97
C ASP A 57 7.11 -11.87 -3.72
N ARG A 58 6.69 -11.30 -2.59
CA ARG A 58 7.42 -11.39 -1.32
C ARG A 58 6.87 -12.42 -0.34
N GLN A 59 5.93 -13.24 -0.77
CA GLN A 59 5.27 -14.23 0.10
C GLN A 59 6.26 -15.22 0.71
N SER A 60 7.25 -15.65 -0.05
CA SER A 60 8.29 -16.55 0.48
C SER A 60 9.10 -15.90 1.61
N CYS A 61 9.34 -14.59 1.52
CA CYS A 61 10.00 -13.84 2.58
C CYS A 61 9.14 -13.80 3.86
N TRP A 62 7.83 -13.60 3.71
CA TRP A 62 6.93 -13.62 4.87
C TRP A 62 6.98 -14.96 5.60
N TYR A 63 6.87 -16.06 4.85
CA TYR A 63 6.90 -17.40 5.43
C TYR A 63 8.24 -17.73 6.08
N LYS A 64 9.32 -17.22 5.53
CA LYS A 64 10.67 -17.40 6.10
C LYS A 64 10.85 -16.66 7.42
N ASN A 65 10.25 -15.50 7.57
CA ASN A 65 10.46 -14.61 8.72
C ASN A 65 9.39 -14.71 9.79
N LYS A 66 8.29 -15.38 9.54
CA LYS A 66 7.22 -15.51 10.53
C LYS A 66 7.58 -16.49 11.63
N ASN A 67 7.08 -16.23 12.82
CA ASN A 67 7.15 -17.15 13.96
C ASN A 67 5.78 -17.75 14.31
N GLY A 68 4.70 -17.12 13.85
CA GLY A 68 3.34 -17.57 14.07
C GLY A 68 2.54 -17.60 12.78
N GLU A 69 1.44 -16.84 12.74
CA GLU A 69 0.54 -16.78 11.60
C GLU A 69 0.62 -15.42 10.92
N ILE A 70 0.59 -15.43 9.59
CA ILE A 70 0.54 -14.20 8.80
C ILE A 70 -0.88 -13.62 8.84
N ALA A 71 -0.98 -12.32 9.01
CA ALA A 71 -2.24 -11.59 8.89
C ALA A 71 -2.04 -10.30 8.11
N TYR A 72 -3.12 -9.84 7.48
CA TYR A 72 -3.12 -8.63 6.66
C TYR A 72 -3.86 -7.50 7.37
N CYS A 73 -3.23 -6.33 7.41
CA CYS A 73 -3.87 -5.12 7.87
C CYS A 73 -3.89 -4.14 6.71
N VAL A 74 -5.00 -3.44 6.51
CA VAL A 74 -5.15 -2.53 5.37
C VAL A 74 -5.71 -1.19 5.80
N LYS A 75 -5.23 -0.14 5.14
CA LYS A 75 -5.77 1.21 5.26
C LYS A 75 -6.10 1.68 3.85
N TYR A 76 -7.39 1.78 3.54
CA TYR A 76 -7.84 2.28 2.26
C TYR A 76 -7.66 3.80 2.22
N THR A 77 -7.14 4.30 1.10
CA THR A 77 -6.77 5.71 0.96
C THR A 77 -7.64 6.48 -0.02
N GLY A 78 -8.81 5.95 -0.33
CA GLY A 78 -9.74 6.58 -1.25
C GLY A 78 -9.87 5.82 -2.55
N GLY A 79 -10.63 6.38 -3.47
CA GLY A 79 -10.99 5.72 -4.71
C GLY A 79 -12.04 4.63 -4.49
N SER A 80 -12.83 4.37 -5.52
CA SER A 80 -13.69 3.20 -5.56
C SER A 80 -13.02 2.09 -6.34
N THR A 81 -13.50 0.86 -6.17
CA THR A 81 -12.99 -0.30 -6.89
C THR A 81 -13.01 -0.09 -8.41
N ASP A 82 -14.08 0.50 -8.91
CA ASP A 82 -14.27 0.71 -10.35
C ASP A 82 -13.30 1.77 -10.88
N ILE A 83 -13.04 2.80 -10.10
CA ILE A 83 -12.14 3.88 -10.48
C ILE A 83 -10.70 3.37 -10.56
N ASP A 84 -10.28 2.58 -9.57
CA ASP A 84 -8.90 2.11 -9.48
C ASP A 84 -8.56 1.02 -10.50
N SER A 85 -9.54 0.31 -11.02
CA SER A 85 -9.33 -0.80 -11.95
C SER A 85 -9.31 -0.40 -13.42
N HIS A 86 -9.72 0.83 -13.78
CA HIS A 86 -9.85 1.26 -15.17
C HIS A 86 -8.65 2.04 -15.67
N ASP A 87 -7.98 1.49 -16.69
CA ASP A 87 -6.88 2.15 -17.39
C ASP A 87 -7.34 3.36 -18.19
N TYR A 88 -8.60 3.34 -18.64
CA TYR A 88 -9.17 4.40 -19.48
C TYR A 88 -10.08 5.34 -18.70
N ALA A 89 -9.78 5.54 -17.43
CA ALA A 89 -10.56 6.45 -16.61
C ALA A 89 -10.49 7.89 -17.14
N PRO A 90 -11.55 8.69 -16.97
CA PRO A 90 -11.51 10.11 -17.32
C PRO A 90 -10.37 10.85 -16.60
N PRO A 91 -9.89 11.97 -17.14
CA PRO A 91 -8.77 12.71 -16.55
C PRO A 91 -8.95 13.06 -15.06
N ALA A 92 -10.15 13.43 -14.65
CA ALA A 92 -10.43 13.74 -13.24
C ALA A 92 -10.24 12.53 -12.33
N VAL A 93 -10.64 11.34 -12.82
CA VAL A 93 -10.49 10.08 -12.08
C VAL A 93 -9.02 9.67 -12.02
N ARG A 94 -8.29 9.78 -13.12
CA ARG A 94 -6.85 9.49 -13.14
C ARG A 94 -6.10 10.40 -12.17
N LYS A 95 -6.47 11.64 -12.11
CA LYS A 95 -5.88 12.62 -11.20
C LYS A 95 -6.12 12.22 -9.73
N SER A 96 -7.32 11.78 -9.41
CA SER A 96 -7.63 11.28 -8.08
C SER A 96 -6.79 10.07 -7.71
N ARG A 97 -6.60 9.12 -8.63
CA ARG A 97 -5.75 7.95 -8.40
C ARG A 97 -4.30 8.32 -8.13
N GLU A 98 -3.77 9.28 -8.87
CA GLU A 98 -2.40 9.74 -8.68
C GLU A 98 -2.21 10.44 -7.34
N GLY A 99 -3.20 11.23 -6.91
CA GLY A 99 -3.19 11.83 -5.59
C GLY A 99 -3.18 10.80 -4.49
N THR A 100 -4.02 9.77 -4.60
CA THR A 100 -4.07 8.68 -3.61
C THR A 100 -2.79 7.84 -3.63
N ALA A 101 -2.16 7.68 -4.78
CA ALA A 101 -0.87 6.97 -4.88
C ALA A 101 0.21 7.72 -4.11
N LYS A 102 0.25 9.03 -4.21
CA LYS A 102 1.20 9.86 -3.46
C LYS A 102 0.97 9.75 -1.96
N GLU A 103 -0.29 9.80 -1.53
CA GLU A 103 -0.67 9.62 -0.13
C GLU A 103 -0.22 8.25 0.39
N ARG A 104 -0.46 7.19 -0.37
CA ARG A 104 -0.04 5.84 0.00
C ARG A 104 1.47 5.74 0.19
N LEU A 105 2.23 6.32 -0.73
CA LEU A 105 3.70 6.31 -0.65
C LEU A 105 4.21 7.05 0.58
N MET A 106 3.58 8.16 0.94
CA MET A 106 3.96 8.92 2.14
C MET A 106 3.70 8.12 3.41
N ILE A 107 2.56 7.45 3.51
CA ILE A 107 2.24 6.60 4.65
C ILE A 107 3.22 5.43 4.74
N GLU A 108 3.48 4.77 3.62
CA GLU A 108 4.42 3.65 3.55
C GLU A 108 5.81 4.07 4.03
N GLU A 109 6.31 5.20 3.54
CA GLU A 109 7.61 5.72 3.93
C GLU A 109 7.70 5.99 5.43
N GLU A 110 6.67 6.60 5.99
CA GLU A 110 6.61 6.86 7.42
C GLU A 110 6.62 5.57 8.24
N LEU A 111 5.87 4.56 7.80
CA LEU A 111 5.86 3.27 8.48
C LEU A 111 7.22 2.56 8.40
N PHE A 112 7.87 2.59 7.25
CA PHE A 112 9.22 2.03 7.11
C PHE A 112 10.23 2.71 8.02
N SER A 113 10.03 3.99 8.33
CA SER A 113 10.92 4.70 9.26
C SER A 113 10.73 4.26 10.72
N LYS A 114 9.59 3.68 11.05
CA LYS A 114 9.23 3.30 12.42
C LYS A 114 9.45 1.82 12.74
N TYR A 115 9.50 0.96 11.74
CA TYR A 115 9.58 -0.49 11.93
C TYR A 115 10.75 -1.09 11.17
N ASP A 116 11.35 -2.12 11.76
CA ASP A 116 12.31 -2.96 11.06
C ASP A 116 11.54 -4.01 10.26
N VAL A 117 11.54 -3.86 8.93
CA VAL A 117 10.69 -4.64 8.03
C VAL A 117 11.56 -5.58 7.20
N PRO A 118 11.58 -6.89 7.51
CA PRO A 118 12.51 -7.82 6.85
C PRO A 118 12.22 -8.03 5.37
N CYS A 119 10.97 -7.88 4.93
CA CYS A 119 10.57 -8.22 3.57
C CYS A 119 10.39 -7.02 2.64
N GLY A 120 10.64 -5.81 3.10
CA GLY A 120 10.40 -4.61 2.33
C GLY A 120 11.63 -3.84 1.88
N THR A 121 12.82 -4.40 2.03
CA THR A 121 14.08 -3.66 1.84
C THR A 121 14.33 -3.17 0.41
N ASN A 122 13.77 -3.83 -0.59
CA ASN A 122 13.96 -3.45 -2.00
C ASN A 122 12.94 -2.42 -2.51
N HIS A 123 12.04 -1.98 -1.65
CA HIS A 123 11.01 -1.02 -2.01
C HIS A 123 11.52 0.39 -2.27
N TRP A 124 12.64 0.76 -1.68
CA TRP A 124 13.15 2.12 -1.77
C TRP A 124 13.47 2.54 -3.20
N GLU A 125 14.05 1.64 -3.99
CA GLU A 125 14.35 1.92 -5.40
C GLU A 125 13.08 2.15 -6.22
N GLN A 126 12.06 1.36 -5.98
CA GLN A 126 10.77 1.51 -6.67
C GLN A 126 10.07 2.80 -6.28
N LYS A 127 10.15 3.17 -5.01
CA LYS A 127 9.60 4.44 -4.50
C LYS A 127 10.28 5.63 -5.14
N GLU A 128 11.61 5.63 -5.15
CA GLU A 128 12.37 6.71 -5.76
C GLU A 128 12.01 6.89 -7.23
N LYS A 129 11.87 5.79 -7.96
CA LYS A 129 11.46 5.83 -9.36
C LYS A 129 10.04 6.37 -9.54
N MET A 130 9.12 6.03 -8.66
CA MET A 130 7.76 6.55 -8.72
C MET A 130 7.72 8.05 -8.41
N ILE A 131 8.44 8.49 -7.39
CA ILE A 131 8.55 9.91 -7.04
C ILE A 131 9.17 10.69 -8.20
N GLU A 132 10.24 10.17 -8.80
CA GLU A 132 10.85 10.77 -9.99
C GLU A 132 9.87 10.90 -11.16
N ARG A 133 9.01 9.90 -11.37
CA ARG A 133 7.98 9.97 -12.41
C ARG A 133 6.98 11.08 -12.16
N TYR A 134 6.55 11.27 -10.92
CA TYR A 134 5.64 12.35 -10.56
C TYR A 134 6.31 13.71 -10.76
N GLU A 135 7.53 13.87 -10.31
CA GLU A 135 8.28 15.10 -10.47
C GLU A 135 8.51 15.41 -11.95
N LYS A 136 8.87 14.41 -12.75
CA LYS A 136 9.03 14.56 -14.19
C LYS A 136 7.74 14.98 -14.87
N TYR A 137 6.63 14.41 -14.48
CA TYR A 137 5.33 14.76 -15.01
C TYR A 137 5.00 16.23 -14.68
N GLU A 138 5.22 16.64 -13.45
CA GLU A 138 4.98 18.02 -13.02
C GLU A 138 5.86 19.01 -13.79
N GLN A 139 7.11 18.64 -14.07
CA GLN A 139 8.00 19.47 -14.87
C GLN A 139 7.54 19.61 -16.32
N MET A 140 7.02 18.53 -16.91
CA MET A 140 6.58 18.52 -18.30
C MET A 140 5.23 19.19 -18.51
N PHE A 141 4.32 19.03 -17.58
CA PHE A 141 2.92 19.43 -17.72
C PHE A 141 2.47 20.45 -16.66
N GLY A 142 3.37 20.86 -15.78
CA GLY A 142 3.05 21.69 -14.64
C GLY A 142 2.36 20.96 -13.51
N PRO A 143 2.21 21.60 -12.34
CA PRO A 143 1.52 21.01 -11.21
C PRO A 143 0.08 20.64 -11.55
N ARG A 144 -0.34 19.43 -11.22
CA ARG A 144 -1.67 18.92 -11.60
C ARG A 144 -2.81 19.76 -11.05
N ALA A 145 -2.68 20.24 -9.84
CA ALA A 145 -3.68 21.09 -9.23
C ALA A 145 -3.86 22.41 -9.98
N GLN A 146 -2.81 22.88 -10.65
CA GLN A 146 -2.83 24.13 -11.43
C GLN A 146 -3.31 23.93 -12.86
N ASN A 147 -3.22 22.73 -13.38
CA ASN A 147 -3.67 22.44 -14.74
C ASN A 147 -5.18 22.51 -14.89
N GLU A 148 -5.89 22.62 -13.81
CA GLU A 148 -7.33 22.79 -13.81
C GLU A 148 -7.76 24.23 -14.07
N LEU A 149 -6.83 25.12 -13.98
CA LEU A 149 -7.11 26.52 -14.20
C LEU A 149 -7.04 26.85 -15.68
#